data_ab7d23cbd1a8798556f581c2df03f200
#
_entry.id   ab7d23cbd1a8798556f581c2df03f200
#
_cell.length_a   1.000
_cell.length_b   1.000
_cell.length_c   1.000
_cell.angle_alpha   90.00
_cell.angle_beta   90.00
_cell.angle_gamma   90.00
#
_symmetry.space_group_name_H-M   'P 1'
#
loop_
_entity.id
_entity.type
_entity.pdbx_description
1 polymer ?
#
loop_
_entity_poly.entity_id
_entity_poly.type
_entity_poly.pdbx_seq_one_letter_code
_entity_poly.pdbx_strand_id
1 'polypeptide(L)'
;DQKFAQKNGILEYEDLIDSLCVDIEVEDGDKIQCGQMLFTVVALPGHTKCSVGFYLEQDELLLATETLGVFTGSEKIIPSYLVGYDLTLQSFEKIEKFKIKNILVPHHGLLTEEESAFYLKYGKLNSIETATQISQSLKNGVPKNKILEQFKEKYYDEKIREIYPIDAMELNTNIMINLIERELVL
;
A
#
# COMPACT_ATOMS: atom_id res chain seq x y z
N ASP A 1 2.21 -15.54 11.92
CA ASP A 1 2.70 -16.54 11.02
C ASP A 1 3.88 -17.29 11.61
N GLN A 2 3.69 -18.61 11.88
CA GLN A 2 4.63 -19.48 12.59
C GLN A 2 6.01 -19.55 11.91
N LYS A 3 6.06 -19.59 10.59
CA LYS A 3 7.32 -19.61 9.83
C LYS A 3 8.10 -18.31 9.97
N PHE A 4 7.41 -17.17 9.98
CA PHE A 4 8.00 -15.85 10.19
C PHE A 4 8.54 -15.72 11.62
N ALA A 5 7.78 -16.17 12.62
CA ALA A 5 8.20 -16.17 14.01
C ALA A 5 9.48 -17.01 14.19
N GLN A 6 9.52 -18.24 13.66
CA GLN A 6 10.68 -19.12 13.70
C GLN A 6 11.92 -18.51 13.04
N LYS A 7 11.75 -17.87 11.84
CA LYS A 7 12.83 -17.18 11.13
C LYS A 7 13.44 -16.04 11.96
N ASN A 8 12.64 -15.39 12.80
CA ASN A 8 13.07 -14.28 13.67
C ASN A 8 13.44 -14.72 15.09
N GLY A 9 13.64 -16.03 15.32
CA GLY A 9 14.10 -16.56 16.60
C GLY A 9 13.05 -16.58 17.72
N ILE A 10 11.77 -16.44 17.36
CA ILE A 10 10.66 -16.56 18.31
C ILE A 10 10.42 -18.06 18.53
N LEU A 11 10.80 -18.56 19.69
CA LEU A 11 10.75 -19.99 20.04
C LEU A 11 9.34 -20.47 20.38
N GLU A 12 8.54 -19.59 20.98
CA GLU A 12 7.14 -19.86 21.32
C GLU A 12 6.26 -18.92 20.51
N TYR A 13 5.44 -19.48 19.64
CA TYR A 13 4.46 -18.76 18.84
C TYR A 13 3.07 -19.29 19.15
N GLU A 14 2.26 -18.44 19.76
CA GLU A 14 0.86 -18.73 20.01
C GLU A 14 0.01 -18.18 18.87
N ASP A 15 -0.76 -19.04 18.23
CA ASP A 15 -1.70 -18.63 17.21
C ASP A 15 -2.98 -18.13 17.88
N LEU A 16 -3.19 -16.82 17.82
CA LEU A 16 -4.34 -16.16 18.45
C LEU A 16 -5.56 -16.05 17.52
N ILE A 17 -5.53 -16.67 16.32
CA ILE A 17 -6.61 -16.56 15.34
C ILE A 17 -7.96 -16.95 15.95
N ASP A 18 -8.01 -18.02 16.73
CA ASP A 18 -9.25 -18.47 17.37
C ASP A 18 -9.77 -17.54 18.48
N SER A 19 -8.90 -16.63 18.97
CA SER A 19 -9.25 -15.63 19.99
C SER A 19 -9.61 -14.25 19.40
N LEU A 20 -9.42 -14.05 18.09
CA LEU A 20 -9.78 -12.81 17.42
C LEU A 20 -11.29 -12.81 17.14
N CYS A 21 -11.99 -11.85 17.72
CA CYS A 21 -13.40 -11.62 17.46
C CYS A 21 -13.56 -10.38 16.58
N VAL A 22 -14.40 -10.47 15.56
CA VAL A 22 -14.82 -9.32 14.75
C VAL A 22 -16.19 -8.86 15.26
N ASP A 23 -16.23 -7.66 15.82
CA ASP A 23 -17.49 -7.11 16.35
C ASP A 23 -18.36 -6.50 15.25
N ILE A 24 -17.72 -5.93 14.21
CA ILE A 24 -18.42 -5.27 13.10
C ILE A 24 -17.74 -5.66 11.79
N GLU A 25 -18.49 -6.28 10.90
CA GLU A 25 -18.10 -6.46 9.50
C GLU A 25 -18.55 -5.24 8.68
N VAL A 26 -17.71 -4.83 7.72
CA VAL A 26 -17.96 -3.61 6.95
C VAL A 26 -17.81 -3.84 5.46
N GLU A 27 -18.60 -3.11 4.68
CA GLU A 27 -18.52 -3.04 3.23
C GLU A 27 -18.29 -1.61 2.75
N ASP A 28 -17.96 -1.47 1.47
CA ASP A 28 -17.71 -0.17 0.83
C ASP A 28 -18.95 0.76 0.95
N GLY A 29 -18.74 1.95 1.46
CA GLY A 29 -19.80 2.94 1.68
C GLY A 29 -20.50 2.88 3.03
N ASP A 30 -20.24 1.86 3.84
CA ASP A 30 -20.79 1.77 5.18
C ASP A 30 -20.41 2.98 6.04
N LYS A 31 -21.26 3.27 7.03
CA LYS A 31 -21.04 4.35 7.98
C LYS A 31 -20.76 3.78 9.36
N ILE A 32 -19.63 4.18 9.95
CA ILE A 32 -19.27 3.76 11.31
C ILE A 32 -19.25 5.01 12.21
N GLN A 33 -20.04 4.97 13.27
CA GLN A 33 -20.04 6.01 14.30
C GLN A 33 -18.99 5.66 15.38
N CYS A 34 -18.05 6.56 15.60
CA CYS A 34 -17.08 6.47 16.69
C CYS A 34 -17.12 7.78 17.51
N GLY A 35 -17.80 7.73 18.64
CA GLY A 35 -18.07 8.94 19.43
C GLY A 35 -18.88 9.97 18.63
N GLN A 36 -18.31 11.14 18.40
CA GLN A 36 -18.92 12.21 17.58
C GLN A 36 -18.51 12.15 16.10
N MET A 37 -17.58 11.28 15.73
CA MET A 37 -17.06 11.14 14.37
C MET A 37 -17.86 10.10 13.60
N LEU A 38 -18.27 10.44 12.38
CA LEU A 38 -18.91 9.51 11.44
C LEU A 38 -17.99 9.23 10.28
N PHE A 39 -17.48 8.00 10.22
CA PHE A 39 -16.61 7.53 9.16
C PHE A 39 -17.39 6.87 8.03
N THR A 40 -16.97 7.10 6.80
CA THR A 40 -17.38 6.32 5.63
C THR A 40 -16.29 5.29 5.34
N VAL A 41 -16.68 4.04 5.23
CA VAL A 41 -15.78 2.96 4.78
C VAL A 41 -15.52 3.12 3.30
N VAL A 42 -14.25 3.06 2.89
CA VAL A 42 -13.82 3.15 1.50
C VAL A 42 -12.99 1.92 1.18
N ALA A 43 -13.54 0.97 0.43
CA ALA A 43 -12.76 -0.19 -0.03
C ALA A 43 -11.65 0.25 -0.98
N LEU A 44 -10.42 -0.10 -0.65
CA LEU A 44 -9.19 0.26 -1.37
C LEU A 44 -8.35 -1.00 -1.66
N PRO A 45 -8.87 -1.98 -2.43
CA PRO A 45 -8.11 -3.18 -2.76
C PRO A 45 -6.91 -2.86 -3.65
N GLY A 46 -5.87 -3.70 -3.58
CA GLY A 46 -4.63 -3.55 -4.37
C GLY A 46 -3.41 -4.04 -3.62
N HIS A 47 -3.20 -3.59 -2.39
CA HIS A 47 -2.22 -4.15 -1.47
C HIS A 47 -2.73 -5.48 -0.88
N THR A 48 -3.94 -5.48 -0.36
CA THR A 48 -4.70 -6.69 -0.03
C THR A 48 -6.07 -6.64 -0.71
N LYS A 49 -6.77 -7.77 -0.76
CA LYS A 49 -8.13 -7.83 -1.30
C LYS A 49 -9.15 -7.14 -0.39
N CYS A 50 -8.88 -7.10 0.91
CA CYS A 50 -9.76 -6.57 1.95
C CYS A 50 -9.29 -5.23 2.53
N SER A 51 -8.35 -4.53 1.87
CA SER A 51 -7.92 -3.21 2.31
C SER A 51 -9.08 -2.23 2.31
N VAL A 52 -9.30 -1.58 3.44
CA VAL A 52 -10.30 -0.52 3.61
C VAL A 52 -9.66 0.71 4.21
N GLY A 53 -9.98 1.88 3.66
CA GLY A 53 -9.73 3.17 4.28
C GLY A 53 -10.99 3.71 4.95
N PHE A 54 -10.85 4.80 5.68
CA PHE A 54 -11.97 5.47 6.33
C PHE A 54 -11.93 6.95 6.01
N TYR A 55 -13.04 7.50 5.54
CA TYR A 55 -13.14 8.92 5.22
C TYR A 55 -14.02 9.64 6.24
N LEU A 56 -13.47 10.68 6.84
CA LEU A 56 -14.15 11.57 7.77
C LEU A 56 -14.49 12.89 7.05
N GLU A 57 -15.74 13.00 6.62
CA GLU A 57 -16.22 14.09 5.76
C GLU A 57 -16.08 15.47 6.41
N GLN A 58 -16.41 15.58 7.69
CA GLN A 58 -16.37 16.86 8.43
C GLN A 58 -14.97 17.46 8.51
N ASP A 59 -13.92 16.64 8.48
CA ASP A 59 -12.52 17.07 8.56
C ASP A 59 -11.78 16.93 7.22
N GLU A 60 -12.47 16.45 6.17
CA GLU A 60 -11.88 16.14 4.85
C GLU A 60 -10.64 15.25 4.99
N LEU A 61 -10.70 14.30 5.96
CA LEU A 61 -9.60 13.42 6.34
C LEU A 61 -9.81 12.01 5.80
N LEU A 62 -8.81 11.49 5.09
CA LEU A 62 -8.75 10.08 4.68
C LEU A 62 -7.75 9.32 5.55
N LEU A 63 -8.19 8.25 6.21
CA LEU A 63 -7.31 7.22 6.76
C LEU A 63 -7.02 6.23 5.63
N ALA A 64 -5.81 6.28 5.09
CA ALA A 64 -5.42 5.53 3.91
C ALA A 64 -4.82 4.15 4.25
N THR A 65 -4.56 3.37 3.21
CA THR A 65 -3.89 2.07 3.29
C THR A 65 -2.67 2.05 2.36
N GLU A 66 -1.83 1.03 2.46
CA GLU A 66 -0.65 0.84 1.60
C GLU A 66 -1.00 0.68 0.11
N THR A 67 -2.26 0.44 -0.23
CA THR A 67 -2.71 0.40 -1.64
C THR A 67 -2.38 1.69 -2.38
N LEU A 68 -2.42 2.83 -1.69
CA LEU A 68 -2.09 4.13 -2.27
C LEU A 68 -0.58 4.43 -2.26
N GLY A 69 0.24 3.45 -1.87
CA GLY A 69 1.68 3.55 -1.74
C GLY A 69 2.15 3.87 -0.32
N VAL A 70 3.42 3.62 -0.06
CA VAL A 70 4.07 3.90 1.23
C VAL A 70 4.77 5.25 1.16
N PHE A 71 4.32 6.21 1.97
CA PHE A 71 4.97 7.51 2.12
C PHE A 71 6.20 7.39 3.02
N THR A 72 7.32 7.94 2.57
CA THR A 72 8.63 7.75 3.21
C THR A 72 9.14 8.99 3.93
N GLY A 73 8.31 10.03 4.05
CA GLY A 73 8.77 11.33 4.59
C GLY A 73 9.72 12.08 3.66
N SER A 74 9.79 11.70 2.39
CA SER A 74 10.59 12.33 1.34
C SER A 74 9.74 12.45 0.06
N GLU A 75 10.34 12.95 -1.01
CA GLU A 75 9.68 13.08 -2.33
C GLU A 75 9.41 11.72 -3.02
N LYS A 76 9.51 10.60 -2.29
CA LYS A 76 9.29 9.26 -2.83
C LYS A 76 8.09 8.60 -2.18
N ILE A 77 7.23 8.02 -3.02
CA ILE A 77 6.14 7.13 -2.60
C ILE A 77 6.43 5.77 -3.22
N ILE A 78 6.58 4.75 -2.37
CA ILE A 78 6.86 3.39 -2.82
C ILE A 78 5.55 2.73 -3.22
N PRO A 79 5.38 2.29 -4.48
CA PRO A 79 4.20 1.53 -4.90
C PRO A 79 4.07 0.21 -4.13
N SER A 80 2.84 -0.22 -3.84
CA SER A 80 2.59 -1.42 -3.05
C SER A 80 1.36 -2.21 -3.53
N TYR A 81 1.25 -2.46 -4.85
CA TYR A 81 0.22 -3.30 -5.45
C TYR A 81 0.64 -4.77 -5.41
N LEU A 82 0.08 -5.54 -4.49
CA LEU A 82 0.49 -6.94 -4.27
C LEU A 82 -0.53 -7.97 -4.78
N VAL A 83 -1.81 -7.59 -4.88
CA VAL A 83 -2.87 -8.51 -5.32
C VAL A 83 -3.55 -8.11 -6.63
N GLY A 84 -3.40 -6.84 -7.08
CA GLY A 84 -3.94 -6.35 -8.34
C GLY A 84 -3.45 -4.94 -8.67
N TYR A 85 -2.82 -4.78 -9.83
CA TYR A 85 -2.41 -3.46 -10.33
C TYR A 85 -3.64 -2.64 -10.75
N ASP A 86 -4.56 -3.25 -11.54
CA ASP A 86 -5.81 -2.60 -11.92
C ASP A 86 -6.67 -2.24 -10.71
N LEU A 87 -6.71 -3.10 -9.68
CA LEU A 87 -7.42 -2.80 -8.44
C LEU A 87 -6.83 -1.58 -7.72
N THR A 88 -5.51 -1.43 -7.74
CA THR A 88 -4.82 -0.26 -7.19
C THR A 88 -5.20 1.02 -7.94
N LEU A 89 -5.24 0.98 -9.27
CA LEU A 89 -5.67 2.14 -10.08
C LEU A 89 -7.12 2.51 -9.80
N GLN A 90 -8.02 1.54 -9.72
CA GLN A 90 -9.43 1.76 -9.35
C GLN A 90 -9.57 2.37 -7.94
N SER A 91 -8.70 1.97 -7.00
CA SER A 91 -8.67 2.56 -5.66
C SER A 91 -8.27 4.04 -5.70
N PHE A 92 -7.29 4.43 -6.53
CA PHE A 92 -6.97 5.84 -6.76
C PHE A 92 -8.13 6.61 -7.39
N GLU A 93 -8.80 6.06 -8.41
CA GLU A 93 -9.95 6.68 -9.06
C GLU A 93 -11.14 6.85 -8.09
N LYS A 94 -11.27 5.93 -7.14
CA LYS A 94 -12.30 6.01 -6.11
C LYS A 94 -12.05 7.18 -5.17
N ILE A 95 -10.83 7.35 -4.67
CA ILE A 95 -10.51 8.42 -3.72
C ILE A 95 -10.54 9.82 -4.37
N GLU A 96 -10.33 9.94 -5.68
CA GLU A 96 -10.47 11.19 -6.42
C GLU A 96 -11.89 11.80 -6.34
N LYS A 97 -12.89 11.01 -5.92
CA LYS A 97 -14.27 11.47 -5.73
C LYS A 97 -14.53 12.15 -4.39
N PHE A 98 -13.57 12.05 -3.47
CA PHE A 98 -13.66 12.65 -2.13
C PHE A 98 -12.89 13.97 -2.09
N LYS A 99 -13.40 14.91 -1.31
CA LYS A 99 -12.66 16.13 -0.99
C LYS A 99 -11.70 15.82 0.15
N ILE A 100 -10.43 15.60 -0.17
CA ILE A 100 -9.42 15.22 0.82
C ILE A 100 -8.48 16.38 1.03
N LYS A 101 -8.39 16.85 2.29
CA LYS A 101 -7.47 17.88 2.73
C LYS A 101 -6.24 17.27 3.40
N ASN A 102 -6.45 16.31 4.28
CA ASN A 102 -5.39 15.64 5.02
C ASN A 102 -5.52 14.12 4.87
N ILE A 103 -4.40 13.43 4.97
CA ILE A 103 -4.35 11.96 4.90
C ILE A 103 -3.56 11.44 6.10
N LEU A 104 -4.13 10.44 6.78
CA LEU A 104 -3.38 9.60 7.72
C LEU A 104 -2.90 8.38 6.96
N VAL A 105 -1.59 8.22 6.82
CA VAL A 105 -0.98 7.09 6.10
C VAL A 105 -0.33 6.10 7.05
N PRO A 106 -0.34 4.78 6.73
CA PRO A 106 0.42 3.78 7.45
C PRO A 106 1.91 4.13 7.49
N HIS A 107 2.60 3.73 8.56
CA HIS A 107 4.05 3.85 8.77
C HIS A 107 4.62 5.27 8.91
N HIS A 108 3.81 6.33 8.67
CA HIS A 108 4.27 7.70 8.78
C HIS A 108 3.39 8.56 9.70
N GLY A 109 2.07 8.44 9.59
CA GLY A 109 1.12 9.23 10.38
C GLY A 109 0.35 10.26 9.56
N LEU A 110 -0.04 11.37 10.20
CA LEU A 110 -0.84 12.43 9.58
C LEU A 110 0.04 13.32 8.69
N LEU A 111 -0.34 13.41 7.43
CA LEU A 111 0.30 14.29 6.45
C LEU A 111 -0.29 15.71 6.56
N THR A 112 0.56 16.72 6.32
CA THR A 112 0.11 18.10 6.09
C THR A 112 -0.74 18.17 4.81
N GLU A 113 -1.43 19.27 4.59
CA GLU A 113 -2.23 19.49 3.38
C GLU A 113 -1.37 19.41 2.10
N GLU A 114 -0.16 19.99 2.13
CA GLU A 114 0.79 19.97 1.02
C GLU A 114 1.30 18.55 0.74
N GLU A 115 1.71 17.82 1.78
CA GLU A 115 2.14 16.43 1.67
C GLU A 115 1.00 15.52 1.20
N SER A 116 -0.23 15.77 1.63
CA SER A 116 -1.42 15.01 1.20
C SER A 116 -1.69 15.19 -0.29
N ALA A 117 -1.64 16.44 -0.79
CA ALA A 117 -1.77 16.73 -2.22
C ALA A 117 -0.65 16.09 -3.04
N PHE A 118 0.59 16.14 -2.53
CA PHE A 118 1.74 15.45 -3.12
C PHE A 118 1.52 13.93 -3.16
N TYR A 119 1.11 13.33 -2.04
CA TYR A 119 0.89 11.89 -1.90
C TYR A 119 -0.17 11.37 -2.88
N LEU A 120 -1.32 12.04 -2.99
CA LEU A 120 -2.38 11.64 -3.91
C LEU A 120 -1.91 11.67 -5.38
N LYS A 121 -1.23 12.75 -5.75
CA LYS A 121 -0.73 12.93 -7.12
C LYS A 121 0.34 11.92 -7.48
N TYR A 122 1.36 11.82 -6.65
CA TYR A 122 2.56 11.02 -6.97
C TYR A 122 2.42 9.55 -6.60
N GLY A 123 1.53 9.17 -5.69
CA GLY A 123 1.22 7.78 -5.40
C GLY A 123 0.68 7.05 -6.64
N LYS A 124 -0.30 7.65 -7.33
CA LYS A 124 -0.84 7.12 -8.59
C LYS A 124 0.22 7.10 -9.70
N LEU A 125 0.92 8.23 -9.91
CA LEU A 125 1.96 8.34 -10.93
C LEU A 125 3.08 7.32 -10.74
N ASN A 126 3.62 7.19 -9.53
CA ASN A 126 4.69 6.24 -9.23
C ASN A 126 4.24 4.79 -9.41
N SER A 127 2.98 4.47 -9.10
CA SER A 127 2.41 3.14 -9.36
C SER A 127 2.39 2.84 -10.86
N ILE A 128 1.94 3.79 -11.70
CA ILE A 128 1.90 3.65 -13.16
C ILE A 128 3.31 3.56 -13.76
N GLU A 129 4.21 4.45 -13.36
CA GLU A 129 5.60 4.47 -13.85
C GLU A 129 6.33 3.18 -13.51
N THR A 130 6.20 2.71 -12.26
CA THR A 130 6.87 1.48 -11.82
C THR A 130 6.32 0.27 -12.55
N ALA A 131 5.00 0.15 -12.72
CA ALA A 131 4.39 -0.95 -13.48
C ALA A 131 4.85 -0.92 -14.96
N THR A 132 4.92 0.25 -15.56
CA THR A 132 5.41 0.46 -16.94
C THR A 132 6.87 0.03 -17.07
N GLN A 133 7.74 0.47 -16.14
CA GLN A 133 9.16 0.11 -16.15
C GLN A 133 9.38 -1.41 -15.98
N ILE A 134 8.65 -2.04 -15.05
CA ILE A 134 8.69 -3.50 -14.84
C ILE A 134 8.23 -4.21 -16.13
N SER A 135 7.08 -3.83 -16.70
CA SER A 135 6.54 -4.44 -17.91
C SER A 135 7.50 -4.34 -19.09
N GLN A 136 8.07 -3.15 -19.32
CA GLN A 136 9.05 -2.93 -20.40
C GLN A 136 10.32 -3.78 -20.19
N SER A 137 10.83 -3.82 -18.96
CA SER A 137 12.01 -4.63 -18.62
C SER A 137 11.76 -6.11 -18.87
N LEU A 138 10.60 -6.63 -18.47
CA LEU A 138 10.23 -8.02 -18.71
C LEU A 138 10.09 -8.32 -20.21
N LYS A 139 9.43 -7.45 -20.98
CA LYS A 139 9.31 -7.58 -22.45
C LYS A 139 10.65 -7.55 -23.18
N ASN A 140 11.63 -6.84 -22.62
CA ASN A 140 13.00 -6.80 -23.12
C ASN A 140 13.88 -7.96 -22.61
N GLY A 141 13.33 -8.94 -21.90
CA GLY A 141 14.06 -10.10 -21.39
C GLY A 141 15.00 -9.80 -20.23
N VAL A 142 14.82 -8.69 -19.51
CA VAL A 142 15.62 -8.37 -18.32
C VAL A 142 15.28 -9.37 -17.21
N PRO A 143 16.27 -10.05 -16.61
CA PRO A 143 16.02 -10.98 -15.51
C PRO A 143 15.37 -10.30 -14.29
N LYS A 144 14.41 -10.98 -13.65
CA LYS A 144 13.65 -10.42 -12.51
C LYS A 144 14.51 -9.94 -11.35
N ASN A 145 15.62 -10.62 -11.07
CA ASN A 145 16.59 -10.19 -10.05
C ASN A 145 17.23 -8.83 -10.39
N LYS A 146 17.46 -8.53 -11.66
CA LYS A 146 17.96 -7.20 -12.08
C LYS A 146 16.88 -6.12 -11.94
N ILE A 147 15.62 -6.46 -12.23
CA ILE A 147 14.48 -5.54 -12.01
C ILE A 147 14.33 -5.24 -10.52
N LEU A 148 14.47 -6.26 -9.66
CA LEU A 148 14.48 -6.07 -8.21
C LEU A 148 15.59 -5.12 -7.76
N GLU A 149 16.83 -5.30 -8.24
CA GLU A 149 17.93 -4.41 -7.88
C GLU A 149 17.68 -2.96 -8.34
N GLN A 150 17.17 -2.75 -9.55
CA GLN A 150 16.77 -1.42 -10.04
C GLN A 150 15.70 -0.76 -9.14
N PHE A 151 14.72 -1.54 -8.66
CA PHE A 151 13.72 -1.04 -7.72
C PHE A 151 14.35 -0.64 -6.38
N LYS A 152 15.27 -1.45 -5.86
CA LYS A 152 16.02 -1.15 -4.63
C LYS A 152 16.86 0.12 -4.78
N GLU A 153 17.60 0.28 -5.88
CA GLU A 153 18.38 1.49 -6.17
C GLU A 153 17.49 2.75 -6.19
N LYS A 154 16.27 2.64 -6.73
CA LYS A 154 15.33 3.76 -6.80
C LYS A 154 14.75 4.14 -5.44
N TYR A 155 14.37 3.15 -4.63
CA TYR A 155 13.52 3.36 -3.46
C TYR A 155 14.18 3.06 -2.11
N TYR A 156 15.24 2.24 -2.04
CA TYR A 156 15.81 1.76 -0.79
C TYR A 156 17.03 2.57 -0.36
N ASP A 157 16.78 3.73 0.25
CA ASP A 157 17.81 4.59 0.83
C ASP A 157 17.96 4.39 2.35
N GLU A 158 18.81 5.19 3.01
CA GLU A 158 19.08 5.07 4.44
C GLU A 158 17.84 5.30 5.31
N LYS A 159 16.94 6.22 4.92
CA LYS A 159 15.70 6.48 5.66
C LYS A 159 14.74 5.30 5.58
N ILE A 160 14.66 4.68 4.41
CA ILE A 160 13.78 3.53 4.21
C ILE A 160 14.25 2.33 5.02
N ARG A 161 15.55 2.13 5.18
CA ARG A 161 16.11 1.04 6.00
C ARG A 161 15.65 1.06 7.45
N GLU A 162 15.34 2.23 8.00
CA GLU A 162 14.88 2.37 9.38
C GLU A 162 13.43 1.90 9.58
N ILE A 163 12.60 1.99 8.54
CA ILE A 163 11.15 1.75 8.62
C ILE A 163 10.69 0.53 7.81
N TYR A 164 11.50 0.07 6.85
CA TYR A 164 11.12 -1.02 5.94
C TYR A 164 12.25 -2.06 5.85
N PRO A 165 12.10 -3.23 6.50
CA PRO A 165 13.09 -4.29 6.44
C PRO A 165 13.37 -4.74 5.00
N ILE A 166 14.64 -4.98 4.66
CA ILE A 166 15.05 -5.31 3.28
C ILE A 166 14.36 -6.57 2.75
N ASP A 167 14.21 -7.59 3.59
CA ASP A 167 13.57 -8.84 3.19
C ASP A 167 12.09 -8.68 2.90
N ALA A 168 11.38 -7.81 3.61
CA ALA A 168 9.99 -7.46 3.32
C ALA A 168 9.87 -6.67 2.02
N MET A 169 10.78 -5.71 1.77
CA MET A 169 10.82 -4.97 0.53
C MET A 169 11.10 -5.87 -0.68
N GLU A 170 12.10 -6.77 -0.58
CA GLU A 170 12.43 -7.72 -1.64
C GLU A 170 11.26 -8.68 -1.93
N LEU A 171 10.60 -9.17 -0.88
CA LEU A 171 9.42 -10.02 -1.02
C LEU A 171 8.30 -9.29 -1.77
N ASN A 172 7.93 -8.09 -1.32
CA ASN A 172 6.85 -7.31 -1.93
C ASN A 172 7.18 -6.90 -3.36
N THR A 173 8.43 -6.51 -3.64
CA THR A 173 8.86 -6.17 -4.99
C THR A 173 8.79 -7.37 -5.93
N ASN A 174 9.21 -8.57 -5.49
CA ASN A 174 9.08 -9.78 -6.29
C ASN A 174 7.61 -10.14 -6.57
N ILE A 175 6.71 -9.93 -5.59
CA ILE A 175 5.27 -10.09 -5.80
C ILE A 175 4.78 -9.12 -6.88
N MET A 176 5.15 -7.84 -6.80
CA MET A 176 4.78 -6.83 -7.81
C MET A 176 5.30 -7.19 -9.21
N ILE A 177 6.56 -7.63 -9.34
CA ILE A 177 7.14 -8.05 -10.62
C ILE A 177 6.33 -9.22 -11.23
N ASN A 178 6.01 -10.23 -10.42
CA ASN A 178 5.21 -11.37 -10.88
C ASN A 178 3.77 -10.99 -11.23
N LEU A 179 3.19 -10.04 -10.51
CA LEU A 179 1.87 -9.49 -10.78
C LEU A 179 1.85 -8.78 -12.13
N ILE A 180 2.80 -7.88 -12.38
CA ILE A 180 2.91 -7.14 -13.65
C ILE A 180 3.18 -8.07 -14.82
N GLU A 181 4.00 -9.10 -14.65
CA GLU A 181 4.20 -10.11 -15.67
C GLU A 181 2.87 -10.75 -16.10
N ARG A 182 2.05 -11.14 -15.11
CA ARG A 182 0.76 -11.79 -15.35
C ARG A 182 -0.28 -10.84 -15.95
N GLU A 183 -0.34 -9.58 -15.49
CA GLU A 183 -1.40 -8.64 -15.85
C GLU A 183 -1.09 -7.79 -17.10
N LEU A 184 0.20 -7.52 -17.40
CA LEU A 184 0.60 -6.58 -18.46
C LEU A 184 1.55 -7.17 -19.52
N VAL A 185 2.03 -8.40 -19.35
CA VAL A 185 3.00 -8.99 -20.29
C VAL A 185 2.47 -10.26 -20.94
N LEU A 186 1.84 -11.16 -20.17
CA LEU A 186 1.22 -12.40 -20.64
C LEU A 186 -0.22 -12.21 -21.06
#